data_9b6110c9e3d1a9f72100d7b22d8d93a8
#
_entry.id   9b6110c9e3d1a9f72100d7b22d8d93a8
#
_cell.length_a   1.000
_cell.length_b   1.000
_cell.length_c   1.000
_cell.angle_alpha   90.00
_cell.angle_beta   90.00
_cell.angle_gamma   90.00
#
_symmetry.space_group_name_H-M   'P 1'
#
loop_
_entity.id
_entity.type
_entity.pdbx_description
1 polymer ?
#
loop_
_entity_poly.entity_id
_entity_poly.type
_entity_poly.pdbx_seq_one_letter_code
_entity_poly.pdbx_strand_id
1 'polypeptide(L)'
;MTLKALIVGAGSGNSASFARILARQGAQVALAARNIEKLADLKNEIGGYAISCDVTEVDQVANLFLQTDAIMGTPDVVLYNASGFTSGPIAELDPLAVQQSLMLTGYGGFLVAQQAAKRMLASGGGAIFFTGATASIKGFPQFAPFAMGKFALRGLTQSLARELGPLNIHVAHFIIDGSIASPGRDLNAEKPSTNIDDVMLEPDAIAETYLSVLNQHRSAWSQEVDLRPWKESF
;
A
#
# COMPACT_ATOMS: atom_id res chain seq x y z
N MET A 1 -15.89 14.17 13.09
CA MET A 1 -14.94 13.21 13.70
C MET A 1 -13.59 13.35 13.00
N THR A 2 -12.49 13.17 13.70
CA THR A 2 -11.13 13.20 13.12
C THR A 2 -10.89 11.90 12.38
N LEU A 3 -10.45 11.96 11.12
CA LEU A 3 -10.09 10.78 10.32
C LEU A 3 -8.90 10.04 10.96
N LYS A 4 -8.94 8.72 10.97
CA LYS A 4 -7.90 7.84 11.52
C LYS A 4 -7.36 6.93 10.43
N ALA A 5 -6.07 6.96 10.21
CA ALA A 5 -5.43 6.21 9.14
C ALA A 5 -4.34 5.28 9.67
N LEU A 6 -4.33 4.03 9.21
CA LEU A 6 -3.24 3.09 9.40
C LEU A 6 -2.56 2.81 8.06
N ILE A 7 -1.26 3.09 7.98
CA ILE A 7 -0.46 2.85 6.77
C ILE A 7 0.53 1.72 7.06
N VAL A 8 0.32 0.57 6.43
CA VAL A 8 1.13 -0.65 6.63
C VAL A 8 2.12 -0.82 5.48
N GLY A 9 3.37 -1.02 5.82
CA GLY A 9 4.49 -0.96 4.88
C GLY A 9 4.89 0.49 4.59
N ALA A 10 4.92 1.30 5.65
CA ALA A 10 5.30 2.70 5.57
C ALA A 10 6.80 2.84 5.22
N GLY A 11 7.10 3.79 4.35
CA GLY A 11 8.44 4.13 3.88
C GLY A 11 8.50 5.56 3.37
N SER A 12 9.57 5.94 2.70
CA SER A 12 9.84 7.31 2.25
C SER A 12 9.11 7.74 0.96
N GLY A 13 8.44 6.81 0.26
CA GLY A 13 7.77 7.08 -1.03
C GLY A 13 6.29 7.47 -0.87
N ASN A 14 5.45 6.90 -1.75
CA ASN A 14 4.02 7.19 -1.81
C ASN A 14 3.27 7.05 -0.47
N SER A 15 3.67 6.10 0.38
CA SER A 15 3.10 5.95 1.72
C SER A 15 3.40 7.14 2.63
N ALA A 16 4.61 7.74 2.54
CA ALA A 16 4.95 8.96 3.27
C ALA A 16 4.16 10.16 2.76
N SER A 17 4.03 10.31 1.44
CA SER A 17 3.24 11.37 0.83
C SER A 17 1.76 11.26 1.24
N PHE A 18 1.20 10.04 1.29
CA PHE A 18 -0.17 9.85 1.76
C PHE A 18 -0.32 10.18 3.26
N ALA A 19 0.65 9.78 4.09
CA ALA A 19 0.66 10.16 5.50
C ALA A 19 0.65 11.67 5.71
N ARG A 20 1.49 12.41 4.94
CA ARG A 20 1.57 13.87 4.99
C ARG A 20 0.27 14.55 4.57
N ILE A 21 -0.34 14.08 3.48
CA ILE A 21 -1.57 14.71 2.97
C ILE A 21 -2.73 14.49 3.96
N LEU A 22 -2.82 13.32 4.59
CA LEU A 22 -3.81 13.03 5.62
C LEU A 22 -3.58 13.87 6.89
N ALA A 23 -2.32 13.98 7.36
CA ALA A 23 -1.98 14.78 8.53
C ALA A 23 -2.28 16.26 8.31
N ARG A 24 -2.01 16.81 7.12
CA ARG A 24 -2.38 18.19 6.75
C ARG A 24 -3.89 18.44 6.79
N GLN A 25 -4.71 17.39 6.63
CA GLN A 25 -6.17 17.45 6.78
C GLN A 25 -6.63 17.20 8.23
N GLY A 26 -5.72 17.11 9.18
CA GLY A 26 -6.02 16.89 10.58
C GLY A 26 -6.29 15.43 10.96
N ALA A 27 -5.95 14.47 10.12
CA ALA A 27 -6.10 13.06 10.44
C ALA A 27 -5.07 12.60 11.49
N GLN A 28 -5.45 11.63 12.32
CA GLN A 28 -4.51 10.86 13.12
C GLN A 28 -3.92 9.73 12.27
N VAL A 29 -2.60 9.63 12.19
CA VAL A 29 -1.93 8.67 11.32
C VAL A 29 -1.02 7.75 12.12
N ALA A 30 -1.22 6.44 11.99
CA ALA A 30 -0.31 5.41 12.47
C ALA A 30 0.44 4.79 11.27
N LEU A 31 1.75 4.66 11.42
CA LEU A 31 2.67 4.10 10.44
C LEU A 31 3.16 2.75 10.94
N ALA A 32 3.09 1.70 10.13
CA ALA A 32 3.58 0.38 10.48
C ALA A 32 4.69 -0.08 9.52
N ALA A 33 5.81 -0.52 10.07
CA ALA A 33 6.92 -1.12 9.34
C ALA A 33 7.74 -2.01 10.28
N ARG A 34 8.58 -2.89 9.73
CA ARG A 34 9.50 -3.73 10.51
C ARG A 34 10.54 -2.90 11.27
N ASN A 35 11.10 -1.90 10.63
CA ASN A 35 12.05 -0.97 11.24
C ASN A 35 11.44 0.42 11.35
N ILE A 36 10.98 0.76 12.55
CA ILE A 36 10.34 2.05 12.85
C ILE A 36 11.32 3.21 13.00
N GLU A 37 12.62 2.95 13.20
CA GLU A 37 13.64 4.00 13.30
C GLU A 37 13.70 4.81 12.00
N LYS A 38 13.52 4.13 10.84
CA LYS A 38 13.47 4.79 9.53
C LYS A 38 12.23 5.68 9.35
N LEU A 39 11.26 5.60 10.24
CA LEU A 39 10.04 6.40 10.22
C LEU A 39 10.08 7.57 11.21
N ALA A 40 11.17 7.73 11.97
CA ALA A 40 11.25 8.72 13.05
C ALA A 40 11.00 10.14 12.54
N ASP A 41 11.65 10.54 11.46
CA ASP A 41 11.50 11.88 10.88
C ASP A 41 10.07 12.10 10.38
N LEU A 42 9.52 11.17 9.60
CA LEU A 42 8.15 11.26 9.11
C LEU A 42 7.14 11.28 10.26
N LYS A 43 7.30 10.39 11.25
CA LYS A 43 6.45 10.36 12.45
C LYS A 43 6.43 11.72 13.16
N ASN A 44 7.61 12.33 13.37
CA ASN A 44 7.72 13.62 14.03
C ASN A 44 7.14 14.76 13.18
N GLU A 45 7.39 14.74 11.87
CA GLU A 45 6.87 15.71 10.91
C GLU A 45 5.32 15.77 10.92
N ILE A 46 4.67 14.61 10.94
CA ILE A 46 3.21 14.53 10.86
C ILE A 46 2.52 14.48 12.24
N GLY A 47 3.28 14.47 13.34
CA GLY A 47 2.73 14.27 14.68
C GLY A 47 2.03 12.92 14.83
N GLY A 48 2.48 11.89 14.11
CA GLY A 48 1.85 10.58 14.04
C GLY A 48 2.46 9.55 14.97
N TYR A 49 2.09 8.29 14.76
CA TYR A 49 2.54 7.15 15.55
C TYR A 49 3.33 6.18 14.68
N ALA A 50 4.27 5.45 15.25
CA ALA A 50 5.00 4.39 14.55
C ALA A 50 4.94 3.09 15.37
N ILE A 51 4.53 2.00 14.72
CA ILE A 51 4.33 0.68 15.34
C ILE A 51 5.14 -0.34 14.54
N SER A 52 5.97 -1.11 15.25
CA SER A 52 6.74 -2.19 14.61
C SER A 52 5.84 -3.38 14.29
N CYS A 53 5.92 -3.86 13.05
CA CYS A 53 5.15 -5.02 12.61
C CYS A 53 5.82 -5.71 11.42
N ASP A 54 6.05 -7.00 11.53
CA ASP A 54 6.25 -7.88 10.38
C ASP A 54 4.88 -8.42 9.96
N VAL A 55 4.44 -8.02 8.78
CA VAL A 55 3.11 -8.40 8.27
C VAL A 55 3.00 -9.86 7.84
N THR A 56 4.10 -10.60 7.83
CA THR A 56 4.09 -12.05 7.59
C THR A 56 3.71 -12.85 8.83
N GLU A 57 3.72 -12.22 10.02
CA GLU A 57 3.46 -12.83 11.31
C GLU A 57 2.05 -12.50 11.82
N VAL A 58 1.21 -13.54 11.96
CA VAL A 58 -0.20 -13.40 12.35
C VAL A 58 -0.38 -12.61 13.65
N ASP A 59 0.42 -12.97 14.66
CA ASP A 59 0.33 -12.36 15.99
C ASP A 59 0.81 -10.91 15.99
N GLN A 60 1.83 -10.57 15.17
CA GLN A 60 2.29 -9.20 15.05
C GLN A 60 1.24 -8.30 14.35
N VAL A 61 0.56 -8.82 13.33
CA VAL A 61 -0.54 -8.09 12.69
C VAL A 61 -1.71 -7.91 13.64
N ALA A 62 -2.08 -8.94 14.40
CA ALA A 62 -3.12 -8.82 15.42
C ALA A 62 -2.76 -7.74 16.48
N ASN A 63 -1.51 -7.76 16.95
CA ASN A 63 -1.00 -6.79 17.93
C ASN A 63 -0.90 -5.37 17.35
N LEU A 64 -0.53 -5.21 16.07
CA LEU A 64 -0.56 -3.91 15.37
C LEU A 64 -1.94 -3.25 15.50
N PHE A 65 -2.99 -4.00 15.23
CA PHE A 65 -4.35 -3.45 15.31
C PHE A 65 -4.80 -3.20 16.75
N LEU A 66 -4.39 -4.04 17.72
CA LEU A 66 -4.66 -3.77 19.15
C LEU A 66 -3.98 -2.46 19.62
N GLN A 67 -2.74 -2.22 19.23
CA GLN A 67 -2.04 -0.98 19.54
C GLN A 67 -2.68 0.21 18.83
N THR A 68 -3.08 0.06 17.56
CA THR A 68 -3.79 1.10 16.81
C THR A 68 -5.12 1.47 17.49
N ASP A 69 -5.89 0.47 17.91
CA ASP A 69 -7.15 0.68 18.63
C ASP A 69 -6.94 1.44 19.96
N ALA A 70 -5.88 1.11 20.70
CA ALA A 70 -5.54 1.78 21.96
C ALA A 70 -5.10 3.23 21.77
N ILE A 71 -4.42 3.54 20.66
CA ILE A 71 -3.87 4.87 20.37
C ILE A 71 -4.94 5.82 19.82
N MET A 72 -5.73 5.36 18.85
CA MET A 72 -6.65 6.23 18.12
C MET A 72 -8.04 5.61 17.86
N GLY A 73 -8.26 4.37 18.28
CA GLY A 73 -9.46 3.60 17.97
C GLY A 73 -9.42 2.97 16.59
N THR A 74 -10.55 2.44 16.14
CA THR A 74 -10.66 1.80 14.82
C THR A 74 -10.24 2.76 13.72
N PRO A 75 -9.30 2.37 12.82
CA PRO A 75 -8.94 3.18 11.67
C PRO A 75 -10.08 3.28 10.66
N ASP A 76 -10.35 4.48 10.15
CA ASP A 76 -11.31 4.75 9.09
C ASP A 76 -10.75 4.35 7.71
N VAL A 77 -9.42 4.41 7.55
CA VAL A 77 -8.72 3.95 6.35
C VAL A 77 -7.47 3.16 6.70
N VAL A 78 -7.28 2.03 6.00
CA VAL A 78 -6.07 1.20 6.07
C VAL A 78 -5.47 1.13 4.67
N LEU A 79 -4.22 1.60 4.50
CA LEU A 79 -3.44 1.42 3.28
C LEU A 79 -2.45 0.28 3.48
N TYR A 80 -2.55 -0.77 2.67
CA TYR A 80 -1.53 -1.81 2.55
C TYR A 80 -0.56 -1.48 1.40
N ASN A 81 0.67 -1.13 1.77
CA ASN A 81 1.73 -0.73 0.84
C ASN A 81 2.96 -1.65 0.90
N ALA A 82 2.99 -2.63 1.81
CA ALA A 82 4.10 -3.57 1.92
C ALA A 82 4.17 -4.49 0.70
N SER A 83 5.39 -4.75 0.24
CA SER A 83 5.64 -5.62 -0.90
C SER A 83 7.02 -6.24 -0.82
N GLY A 84 7.11 -7.54 -1.14
CA GLY A 84 8.37 -8.23 -1.41
C GLY A 84 8.80 -8.00 -2.85
N PHE A 85 10.09 -7.82 -3.06
CA PHE A 85 10.66 -7.73 -4.40
C PHE A 85 11.77 -8.77 -4.54
N THR A 86 11.53 -9.76 -5.39
CA THR A 86 12.49 -10.79 -5.75
C THR A 86 12.42 -10.98 -7.26
N SER A 87 13.55 -10.96 -7.94
CA SER A 87 13.67 -11.09 -9.39
C SER A 87 14.89 -11.93 -9.76
N GLY A 88 14.87 -12.53 -10.94
CA GLY A 88 15.94 -13.32 -11.50
C GLY A 88 15.45 -14.41 -12.45
N PRO A 89 16.36 -15.09 -13.19
CA PRO A 89 16.03 -16.23 -14.02
C PRO A 89 15.32 -17.32 -13.19
N ILE A 90 14.24 -17.89 -13.71
CA ILE A 90 13.40 -18.84 -12.96
C ILE A 90 14.17 -20.05 -12.43
N ALA A 91 15.20 -20.51 -13.15
CA ALA A 91 16.02 -21.64 -12.75
C ALA A 91 17.01 -21.33 -11.62
N GLU A 92 17.23 -20.04 -11.31
CA GLU A 92 18.21 -19.56 -10.33
C GLU A 92 17.58 -18.95 -9.09
N LEU A 93 16.24 -18.79 -9.09
CA LEU A 93 15.53 -18.20 -7.95
C LEU A 93 15.64 -19.09 -6.72
N ASP A 94 16.01 -18.49 -5.58
CA ASP A 94 15.92 -19.15 -4.29
C ASP A 94 14.45 -19.34 -3.87
N PRO A 95 13.97 -20.59 -3.68
CA PRO A 95 12.59 -20.85 -3.29
C PRO A 95 12.17 -20.17 -1.98
N LEU A 96 13.09 -20.00 -1.03
CA LEU A 96 12.79 -19.33 0.25
C LEU A 96 12.60 -17.83 0.06
N ALA A 97 13.39 -17.18 -0.79
CA ALA A 97 13.20 -15.77 -1.13
C ALA A 97 11.88 -15.55 -1.88
N VAL A 98 11.50 -16.47 -2.77
CA VAL A 98 10.19 -16.46 -3.44
C VAL A 98 9.06 -16.59 -2.45
N GLN A 99 9.13 -17.55 -1.52
CA GLN A 99 8.14 -17.74 -0.46
C GLN A 99 8.00 -16.47 0.38
N GLN A 100 9.10 -15.87 0.85
CA GLN A 100 9.09 -14.64 1.62
C GLN A 100 8.44 -13.48 0.86
N SER A 101 8.72 -13.34 -0.43
CA SER A 101 8.11 -12.31 -1.28
C SER A 101 6.59 -12.48 -1.37
N LEU A 102 6.10 -13.70 -1.51
CA LEU A 102 4.67 -14.00 -1.55
C LEU A 102 3.99 -13.77 -0.20
N MET A 103 4.62 -14.23 0.89
CA MET A 103 4.14 -14.02 2.25
C MET A 103 4.01 -12.52 2.55
N LEU A 104 5.02 -11.73 2.19
CA LEU A 104 5.00 -10.29 2.41
C LEU A 104 3.96 -9.58 1.54
N THR A 105 3.81 -9.94 0.26
CA THR A 105 2.94 -9.19 -0.65
C THR A 105 1.48 -9.64 -0.57
N GLY A 106 1.22 -10.93 -0.75
CA GLY A 106 -0.14 -11.49 -0.82
C GLY A 106 -0.72 -11.83 0.55
N TYR A 107 -0.02 -12.68 1.30
CA TYR A 107 -0.53 -13.17 2.59
C TYR A 107 -0.58 -12.08 3.65
N GLY A 108 0.44 -11.24 3.77
CA GLY A 108 0.42 -10.08 4.66
C GLY A 108 -0.72 -9.12 4.35
N GLY A 109 -1.02 -8.91 3.04
CA GLY A 109 -2.19 -8.15 2.61
C GLY A 109 -3.50 -8.75 3.12
N PHE A 110 -3.63 -10.07 3.07
CA PHE A 110 -4.79 -10.79 3.62
C PHE A 110 -4.89 -10.60 5.15
N LEU A 111 -3.81 -10.78 5.90
CA LEU A 111 -3.82 -10.64 7.37
C LEU A 111 -4.24 -9.23 7.80
N VAL A 112 -3.69 -8.20 7.16
CA VAL A 112 -4.04 -6.81 7.44
C VAL A 112 -5.48 -6.51 7.08
N ALA A 113 -5.93 -6.95 5.90
CA ALA A 113 -7.31 -6.76 5.46
C ALA A 113 -8.32 -7.44 6.39
N GLN A 114 -8.02 -8.66 6.86
CA GLN A 114 -8.88 -9.37 7.79
C GLN A 114 -9.06 -8.62 9.12
N GLN A 115 -7.97 -8.09 9.68
CA GLN A 115 -8.03 -7.31 10.93
C GLN A 115 -8.76 -5.98 10.74
N ALA A 116 -8.55 -5.30 9.60
CA ALA A 116 -9.27 -4.09 9.24
C ALA A 116 -10.77 -4.37 9.08
N ALA A 117 -11.13 -5.38 8.30
CA ALA A 117 -12.53 -5.75 8.04
C ALA A 117 -13.29 -6.08 9.33
N LYS A 118 -12.71 -6.87 10.25
CA LYS A 118 -13.34 -7.20 11.56
C LYS A 118 -13.74 -5.95 12.33
N ARG A 119 -12.90 -4.91 12.31
CA ARG A 119 -13.13 -3.65 13.03
C ARG A 119 -14.10 -2.74 12.30
N MET A 120 -13.92 -2.59 10.99
CA MET A 120 -14.77 -1.74 10.16
C MET A 120 -16.20 -2.25 10.08
N LEU A 121 -16.42 -3.58 10.05
CA LEU A 121 -17.74 -4.18 10.16
C LEU A 121 -18.42 -3.84 11.49
N ALA A 122 -17.67 -3.84 12.59
CA ALA A 122 -18.20 -3.49 13.91
C ALA A 122 -18.45 -1.97 14.07
N SER A 123 -17.67 -1.12 13.38
CA SER A 123 -17.81 0.35 13.44
C SER A 123 -18.74 0.93 12.38
N GLY A 124 -19.22 0.11 11.43
CA GLY A 124 -20.21 0.51 10.43
C GLY A 124 -19.63 1.01 9.10
N GLY A 125 -18.34 0.83 8.85
CA GLY A 125 -17.72 1.15 7.56
C GLY A 125 -16.25 1.55 7.65
N GLY A 126 -15.65 1.89 6.49
CA GLY A 126 -14.26 2.29 6.38
C GLY A 126 -13.73 2.14 4.96
N ALA A 127 -12.41 2.23 4.81
CA ALA A 127 -11.73 2.00 3.52
C ALA A 127 -10.48 1.12 3.68
N ILE A 128 -10.29 0.17 2.77
CA ILE A 128 -9.10 -0.69 2.72
C ILE A 128 -8.47 -0.56 1.32
N PHE A 129 -7.30 0.02 1.26
CA PHE A 129 -6.58 0.32 0.03
C PHE A 129 -5.33 -0.54 -0.12
N PHE A 130 -5.06 -0.97 -1.34
CA PHE A 130 -3.92 -1.82 -1.66
C PHE A 130 -3.08 -1.19 -2.77
N THR A 131 -1.79 -1.01 -2.50
CA THR A 131 -0.83 -0.57 -3.51
C THR A 131 -0.44 -1.75 -4.41
N GLY A 132 -0.92 -1.73 -5.63
CA GLY A 132 -0.54 -2.63 -6.71
C GLY A 132 0.72 -2.18 -7.44
N ALA A 133 0.90 -2.74 -8.63
CA ALA A 133 1.98 -2.41 -9.55
C ALA A 133 1.60 -2.87 -10.97
N THR A 134 2.38 -2.54 -12.00
CA THR A 134 2.31 -3.17 -13.32
C THR A 134 2.24 -4.69 -13.22
N ALA A 135 3.01 -5.24 -12.28
CA ALA A 135 3.04 -6.67 -11.96
C ALA A 135 1.72 -7.23 -11.39
N SER A 136 0.70 -6.40 -11.14
CA SER A 136 -0.66 -6.85 -10.80
C SER A 136 -1.49 -7.25 -12.02
N ILE A 137 -1.07 -6.84 -13.23
CA ILE A 137 -1.84 -7.03 -14.48
C ILE A 137 -1.07 -7.79 -15.55
N LYS A 138 0.25 -7.78 -15.51
CA LYS A 138 1.10 -8.51 -16.46
C LYS A 138 2.39 -9.00 -15.80
N GLY A 139 2.88 -10.17 -16.25
CA GLY A 139 4.19 -10.69 -15.86
C GLY A 139 5.29 -10.18 -16.80
N PHE A 140 6.51 -10.12 -16.29
CA PHE A 140 7.71 -9.79 -17.07
C PHE A 140 8.74 -10.90 -16.92
N PRO A 141 9.64 -11.07 -17.91
CA PRO A 141 10.79 -11.96 -17.75
C PRO A 141 11.55 -11.64 -16.46
N GLN A 142 11.92 -12.66 -15.70
CA GLN A 142 12.67 -12.56 -14.44
C GLN A 142 11.91 -11.94 -13.25
N PHE A 143 10.64 -11.55 -13.38
CA PHE A 143 9.84 -10.96 -12.28
C PHE A 143 8.71 -11.88 -11.78
N ALA A 144 8.82 -13.19 -12.00
CA ALA A 144 7.79 -14.14 -11.62
C ALA A 144 7.35 -14.04 -10.14
N PRO A 145 8.25 -13.96 -9.13
CA PRO A 145 7.83 -13.87 -7.73
C PRO A 145 7.05 -12.58 -7.43
N PHE A 146 7.52 -11.46 -7.98
CA PHE A 146 6.86 -10.17 -7.80
C PHE A 146 5.47 -10.16 -8.44
N ALA A 147 5.34 -10.69 -9.67
CA ALA A 147 4.06 -10.82 -10.34
C ALA A 147 3.10 -11.74 -9.58
N MET A 148 3.57 -12.91 -9.12
CA MET A 148 2.75 -13.82 -8.29
C MET A 148 2.17 -13.10 -7.07
N GLY A 149 2.98 -12.36 -6.32
CA GLY A 149 2.55 -11.63 -5.14
C GLY A 149 1.54 -10.52 -5.46
N LYS A 150 1.77 -9.75 -6.53
CA LYS A 150 0.89 -8.64 -6.93
C LYS A 150 -0.43 -9.14 -7.56
N PHE A 151 -0.43 -10.22 -8.33
CA PHE A 151 -1.67 -10.85 -8.80
C PHE A 151 -2.49 -11.42 -7.63
N ALA A 152 -1.82 -12.07 -6.66
CA ALA A 152 -2.49 -12.56 -5.45
C ALA A 152 -3.18 -11.40 -4.69
N LEU A 153 -2.47 -10.28 -4.51
CA LEU A 153 -3.00 -9.08 -3.86
C LEU A 153 -4.19 -8.50 -4.64
N ARG A 154 -4.12 -8.44 -5.98
CA ARG A 154 -5.22 -7.99 -6.84
C ARG A 154 -6.44 -8.90 -6.71
N GLY A 155 -6.24 -10.24 -6.75
CA GLY A 155 -7.32 -11.22 -6.57
C GLY A 155 -8.01 -11.08 -5.21
N LEU A 156 -7.22 -10.92 -4.14
CA LEU A 156 -7.72 -10.61 -2.81
C LEU A 156 -8.59 -9.35 -2.82
N THR A 157 -8.09 -8.26 -3.37
CA THR A 157 -8.81 -6.97 -3.42
C THR A 157 -10.14 -7.09 -4.14
N GLN A 158 -10.18 -7.81 -5.28
CA GLN A 158 -11.40 -8.02 -6.05
C GLN A 158 -12.46 -8.81 -5.28
N SER A 159 -12.04 -9.81 -4.51
CA SER A 159 -12.93 -10.58 -3.64
C SER A 159 -13.50 -9.71 -2.51
N LEU A 160 -12.60 -9.01 -1.80
CA LEU A 160 -12.98 -8.15 -0.69
C LEU A 160 -13.90 -6.99 -1.12
N ALA A 161 -13.66 -6.38 -2.29
CA ALA A 161 -14.51 -5.31 -2.80
C ALA A 161 -15.95 -5.77 -3.01
N ARG A 162 -16.16 -6.99 -3.51
CA ARG A 162 -17.50 -7.57 -3.71
C ARG A 162 -18.17 -7.98 -2.41
N GLU A 163 -17.41 -8.51 -1.46
CA GLU A 163 -17.91 -8.94 -0.16
C GLU A 163 -18.23 -7.77 0.77
N LEU A 164 -17.30 -6.81 0.87
CA LEU A 164 -17.36 -5.76 1.89
C LEU A 164 -18.00 -4.46 1.37
N GLY A 165 -18.03 -4.22 0.06
CA GLY A 165 -18.66 -3.04 -0.53
C GLY A 165 -20.12 -2.86 -0.12
N PRO A 166 -20.98 -3.90 -0.20
CA PRO A 166 -22.37 -3.83 0.29
C PRO A 166 -22.48 -3.55 1.80
N LEU A 167 -21.41 -3.76 2.55
CA LEU A 167 -21.33 -3.56 4.00
C LEU A 167 -20.68 -2.21 4.38
N ASN A 168 -20.65 -1.26 3.43
CA ASN A 168 -20.12 0.09 3.60
C ASN A 168 -18.58 0.15 3.86
N ILE A 169 -17.82 -0.80 3.31
CA ILE A 169 -16.34 -0.76 3.35
C ILE A 169 -15.83 -0.61 1.92
N HIS A 170 -15.18 0.52 1.64
CA HIS A 170 -14.61 0.81 0.33
C HIS A 170 -13.27 0.08 0.15
N VAL A 171 -13.21 -0.89 -0.75
CA VAL A 171 -11.97 -1.63 -1.04
C VAL A 171 -11.48 -1.26 -2.43
N ALA A 172 -10.26 -0.72 -2.52
CA ALA A 172 -9.67 -0.29 -3.78
C ALA A 172 -8.23 -0.78 -3.96
N HIS A 173 -7.90 -1.08 -5.22
CA HIS A 173 -6.58 -1.49 -5.68
C HIS A 173 -6.00 -0.42 -6.62
N PHE A 174 -4.78 0.03 -6.34
CA PHE A 174 -4.09 1.06 -7.12
C PHE A 174 -2.94 0.43 -7.90
N ILE A 175 -3.09 0.33 -9.20
CA ILE A 175 -2.05 -0.15 -10.10
C ILE A 175 -1.07 1.01 -10.32
N ILE A 176 0.12 0.91 -9.75
CA ILE A 176 1.19 1.87 -9.98
C ILE A 176 2.02 1.34 -11.16
N ASP A 177 1.67 1.78 -12.36
CA ASP A 177 2.27 1.30 -13.60
C ASP A 177 3.45 2.20 -14.02
N GLY A 178 4.59 1.96 -13.41
CA GLY A 178 5.83 2.70 -13.65
C GLY A 178 6.71 2.79 -12.42
N SER A 179 7.87 3.39 -12.60
CA SER A 179 8.81 3.68 -11.50
C SER A 179 8.32 4.86 -10.67
N ILE A 180 8.44 4.76 -9.34
CA ILE A 180 8.11 5.85 -8.42
C ILE A 180 9.38 6.64 -8.13
N ALA A 181 9.32 7.98 -8.20
CA ALA A 181 10.39 8.85 -7.79
C ALA A 181 10.74 8.64 -6.31
N SER A 182 12.01 8.53 -5.98
CA SER A 182 12.45 8.38 -4.59
C SER A 182 13.76 9.15 -4.36
N PRO A 183 13.94 9.78 -3.19
CA PRO A 183 15.20 10.42 -2.83
C PRO A 183 16.37 9.42 -2.93
N GLY A 184 17.43 9.78 -3.64
CA GLY A 184 18.63 8.96 -3.77
C GLY A 184 18.57 7.83 -4.81
N ARG A 185 17.50 7.68 -5.57
CA ARG A 185 17.48 6.78 -6.73
C ARG A 185 18.23 7.46 -7.88
N ASP A 186 19.31 6.83 -8.36
CA ASP A 186 20.02 7.31 -9.54
C ASP A 186 19.16 7.12 -10.77
N LEU A 187 18.59 8.22 -11.24
CA LEU A 187 17.70 8.25 -12.41
C LEU A 187 18.45 7.98 -13.72
N ASN A 188 19.79 8.03 -13.68
CA ASN A 188 20.64 7.82 -14.85
C ASN A 188 21.00 6.33 -15.09
N ALA A 189 20.70 5.44 -14.14
CA ALA A 189 21.14 4.05 -14.20
C ALA A 189 20.31 3.17 -15.16
N GLU A 190 19.10 3.57 -15.55
CA GLU A 190 18.18 2.65 -16.25
C GLU A 190 17.50 3.17 -17.52
N LYS A 191 17.62 4.42 -17.93
CA LYS A 191 17.00 4.88 -19.22
C LYS A 191 17.78 5.99 -19.92
N PRO A 192 17.95 5.91 -21.25
CA PRO A 192 18.57 6.97 -22.04
C PRO A 192 17.60 8.14 -22.28
N SER A 193 18.09 9.35 -22.05
CA SER A 193 17.73 10.63 -22.66
C SER A 193 16.25 10.96 -22.89
N THR A 194 15.43 11.00 -21.88
CA THR A 194 14.16 11.75 -21.91
C THR A 194 14.05 12.59 -20.64
N ASN A 195 13.38 13.73 -20.74
CA ASN A 195 13.17 14.64 -19.61
C ASN A 195 12.76 13.84 -18.36
N ILE A 196 13.59 13.88 -17.33
CA ILE A 196 13.47 13.10 -16.09
C ILE A 196 12.09 13.29 -15.46
N ASP A 197 11.52 14.48 -15.61
CA ASP A 197 10.28 14.91 -14.97
C ASP A 197 9.00 14.18 -15.45
N ASP A 198 9.10 13.39 -16.56
CA ASP A 198 7.89 12.81 -17.18
C ASP A 198 7.89 11.26 -17.28
N VAL A 199 8.92 10.59 -16.74
CA VAL A 199 9.08 9.12 -16.85
C VAL A 199 8.86 8.38 -15.54
N MET A 200 8.63 9.09 -14.45
CA MET A 200 8.38 8.52 -13.12
C MET A 200 7.11 9.07 -12.52
N LEU A 201 6.46 8.26 -11.71
CA LEU A 201 5.33 8.71 -10.90
C LEU A 201 5.84 9.48 -9.68
N GLU A 202 5.30 10.68 -9.48
CA GLU A 202 5.56 11.45 -8.27
C GLU A 202 4.76 10.88 -7.09
N PRO A 203 5.42 10.63 -5.93
CA PRO A 203 4.75 10.11 -4.74
C PRO A 203 3.55 10.94 -4.28
N ASP A 204 3.64 12.26 -4.42
CA ASP A 204 2.56 13.17 -4.03
C ASP A 204 1.34 13.04 -4.96
N ALA A 205 1.54 12.88 -6.26
CA ALA A 205 0.45 12.66 -7.23
C ALA A 205 -0.26 11.30 -6.97
N ILE A 206 0.48 10.26 -6.59
CA ILE A 206 -0.11 8.99 -6.16
C ILE A 206 -0.94 9.19 -4.89
N ALA A 207 -0.42 9.94 -3.91
CA ALA A 207 -1.10 10.20 -2.65
C ALA A 207 -2.38 11.04 -2.83
N GLU A 208 -2.38 12.01 -3.73
CA GLU A 208 -3.56 12.78 -4.12
C GLU A 208 -4.64 11.87 -4.72
N THR A 209 -4.24 10.87 -5.50
CA THR A 209 -5.19 9.88 -6.04
C THR A 209 -5.76 9.00 -4.93
N TYR A 210 -4.96 8.52 -3.97
CA TYR A 210 -5.49 7.80 -2.80
C TYR A 210 -6.52 8.64 -2.05
N LEU A 211 -6.22 9.93 -1.82
CA LEU A 211 -7.13 10.85 -1.16
C LEU A 211 -8.41 11.08 -1.96
N SER A 212 -8.31 11.26 -3.27
CA SER A 212 -9.46 11.42 -4.16
C SER A 212 -10.39 10.22 -4.09
N VAL A 213 -9.84 8.99 -4.12
CA VAL A 213 -10.61 7.75 -4.01
C VAL A 213 -11.22 7.60 -2.61
N LEU A 214 -10.50 7.97 -1.56
CA LEU A 214 -11.02 7.96 -0.18
C LEU A 214 -12.26 8.85 -0.02
N ASN A 215 -12.30 9.98 -0.72
CA ASN A 215 -13.38 10.95 -0.66
C ASN A 215 -14.52 10.69 -1.66
N GLN A 216 -14.47 9.60 -2.43
CA GLN A 216 -15.54 9.28 -3.38
C GLN A 216 -16.89 9.03 -2.69
N HIS A 217 -17.93 9.54 -3.30
CA HIS A 217 -19.29 9.20 -2.86
C HIS A 217 -19.55 7.69 -3.09
N ARG A 218 -20.16 7.03 -2.11
CA ARG A 218 -20.35 5.56 -2.14
C ARG A 218 -21.16 5.02 -3.33
N SER A 219 -21.90 5.87 -4.03
CA SER A 219 -22.62 5.47 -5.27
C SER A 219 -21.67 5.32 -6.47
N ALA A 220 -20.40 5.73 -6.33
CA ALA A 220 -19.42 5.75 -7.41
C ALA A 220 -18.00 5.38 -6.91
N TRP A 221 -17.91 4.37 -6.08
CA TRP A 221 -16.62 3.86 -5.58
C TRP A 221 -15.82 3.18 -6.69
N SER A 222 -14.56 3.58 -6.87
CA SER A 222 -13.59 2.90 -7.72
C SER A 222 -13.06 1.66 -7.01
N GLN A 223 -13.11 0.52 -7.68
CA GLN A 223 -12.52 -0.73 -7.17
C GLN A 223 -11.05 -0.87 -7.63
N GLU A 224 -10.72 -0.39 -8.80
CA GLU A 224 -9.37 -0.42 -9.36
C GLU A 224 -9.05 0.89 -10.05
N VAL A 225 -7.85 1.42 -9.82
CA VAL A 225 -7.35 2.68 -10.39
C VAL A 225 -5.98 2.43 -10.96
N ASP A 226 -5.77 2.82 -12.21
CA ASP A 226 -4.50 2.68 -12.93
C ASP A 226 -3.81 4.05 -13.02
N LEU A 227 -2.57 4.11 -12.50
CA LEU A 227 -1.73 5.30 -12.48
C LEU A 227 -0.42 5.02 -13.22
N ARG A 228 -0.09 5.86 -14.18
CA ARG A 228 1.15 5.75 -14.94
C ARG A 228 1.68 7.11 -15.36
N PRO A 229 2.99 7.24 -15.61
CA PRO A 229 3.52 8.43 -16.28
C PRO A 229 2.90 8.56 -17.68
N TRP A 230 2.60 9.76 -18.12
CA TRP A 230 1.94 9.98 -19.40
C TRP A 230 2.77 9.52 -20.63
N LYS A 231 4.08 9.36 -20.44
CA LYS A 231 5.01 8.82 -21.49
C LYS A 231 5.27 7.31 -21.34
N GLU A 232 4.64 6.62 -20.38
CA GLU A 232 4.83 5.17 -20.24
C GLU A 232 4.21 4.44 -21.44
N SER A 233 4.97 3.52 -22.03
CA SER A 233 4.48 2.68 -23.13
C SER A 233 3.70 1.49 -22.58
N PHE A 234 2.59 1.17 -23.25
CA PHE A 234 1.73 0.03 -22.92
C PHE A 234 2.28 -1.31 -23.41
#